data_4a806b2f6af1efc22a291689d683892c
#
_entry.id   4a806b2f6af1efc22a291689d683892c
#
_cell.length_a   1.000
_cell.length_b   1.000
_cell.length_c   1.000
_cell.angle_alpha   90.00
_cell.angle_beta   90.00
_cell.angle_gamma   90.00
#
_symmetry.space_group_name_H-M   'P 1'
#
loop_
_entity.id
_entity.type
_entity.pdbx_description
1 polymer ?
#
loop_
_entity_poly.entity_id
_entity_poly.type
_entity_poly.pdbx_seq_one_letter_code
_entity_poly.pdbx_strand_id
1 'polypeptide(L)'
;PCFANTVAESLEVDGVEIACVSGSFPSSQARIEVKIAETSLAVADGATEIDIVMPVGKFLSGDYEGMCDDIAELKAACGETVPMKVILETGALKTATNIKKAALLAMYSGADYIKTSTGKFQPAATPEAAYVMCQAIKEYYDETGIQIGFKPAGGINSVMDAIIYYTIVKEVLGEKWLTNKWFRLGTSRLANMLLSEIKGEQIKFF
;
A
#
# COMPACT_ATOMS: atom_id res chain seq x y z
N PRO A 1 10.34 -9.40 5.88
CA PRO A 1 10.89 -10.06 4.68
C PRO A 1 11.43 -11.46 4.96
N CYS A 2 12.04 -11.71 6.13
CA CYS A 2 12.73 -12.98 6.45
C CYS A 2 11.88 -14.27 6.33
N PHE A 3 10.57 -14.18 6.19
CA PHE A 3 9.67 -15.32 5.99
C PHE A 3 9.13 -15.45 4.56
N ALA A 4 9.59 -14.63 3.62
CA ALA A 4 9.08 -14.65 2.24
C ALA A 4 9.27 -16.03 1.60
N ASN A 5 10.47 -16.59 1.69
CA ASN A 5 10.77 -17.94 1.16
C ASN A 5 9.92 -19.03 1.84
N THR A 6 9.78 -19.00 3.18
CA THR A 6 8.94 -19.96 3.91
C THR A 6 7.48 -19.93 3.43
N VAL A 7 6.94 -18.71 3.22
CA VAL A 7 5.57 -18.54 2.72
C VAL A 7 5.47 -19.03 1.27
N ALA A 8 6.44 -18.68 0.41
CA ALA A 8 6.46 -19.10 -0.98
C ALA A 8 6.50 -20.62 -1.14
N GLU A 9 7.31 -21.32 -0.32
CA GLU A 9 7.39 -22.77 -0.33
C GLU A 9 6.15 -23.47 0.27
N SER A 10 5.41 -22.79 1.16
CA SER A 10 4.27 -23.36 1.88
C SER A 10 2.92 -23.02 1.24
N LEU A 11 2.86 -22.08 0.30
CA LEU A 11 1.62 -21.63 -0.31
C LEU A 11 1.19 -22.59 -1.42
N GLU A 12 0.15 -23.37 -1.17
CA GLU A 12 -0.40 -24.36 -2.10
C GLU A 12 -1.60 -23.85 -2.91
N VAL A 13 -1.94 -22.57 -2.78
CA VAL A 13 -3.15 -21.99 -3.39
C VAL A 13 -2.77 -20.99 -4.48
N ASP A 14 -3.31 -21.19 -5.67
CA ASP A 14 -3.15 -20.27 -6.80
C ASP A 14 -3.94 -18.97 -6.60
N GLY A 15 -3.42 -17.87 -7.13
CA GLY A 15 -4.10 -16.57 -7.15
C GLY A 15 -4.06 -15.80 -5.83
N VAL A 16 -3.23 -16.24 -4.87
CA VAL A 16 -2.93 -15.50 -3.64
C VAL A 16 -1.52 -14.92 -3.72
N GLU A 17 -1.40 -13.61 -3.62
CA GLU A 17 -0.12 -12.92 -3.71
C GLU A 17 0.62 -12.92 -2.35
N ILE A 18 1.94 -12.95 -2.41
CA ILE A 18 2.83 -12.86 -1.24
C ILE A 18 3.30 -11.42 -1.14
N ALA A 19 2.59 -10.62 -0.35
CA ALA A 19 2.93 -9.22 -0.10
C ALA A 19 3.95 -9.11 1.04
N CYS A 20 5.16 -8.67 0.71
CA CYS A 20 6.26 -8.54 1.66
C CYS A 20 6.55 -7.06 1.94
N VAL A 21 6.70 -6.68 3.21
CA VAL A 21 7.20 -5.35 3.58
C VAL A 21 8.72 -5.31 3.40
N SER A 22 9.26 -4.17 2.92
CA SER A 22 10.68 -3.98 2.68
C SER A 22 11.08 -2.50 2.80
N GLY A 23 12.29 -2.17 2.39
CA GLY A 23 12.78 -0.80 2.39
C GLY A 23 12.95 -0.21 3.78
N SER A 24 13.40 -1.01 4.75
CA SER A 24 13.53 -0.62 6.16
C SER A 24 12.18 -0.26 6.80
N PHE A 25 11.17 -1.09 6.55
CA PHE A 25 9.86 -0.95 7.19
C PHE A 25 9.98 -1.05 8.72
N PRO A 26 9.29 -0.21 9.53
CA PRO A 26 8.29 0.78 9.12
C PRO A 26 8.82 2.21 8.95
N SER A 27 10.10 2.49 9.18
CA SER A 27 10.62 3.85 9.30
C SER A 27 11.22 4.42 8.01
N SER A 28 11.65 3.55 7.09
CA SER A 28 12.40 3.93 5.88
C SER A 28 13.70 4.71 6.15
N GLN A 29 14.33 4.51 7.33
CA GLN A 29 15.50 5.30 7.77
C GLN A 29 16.86 4.64 7.50
N ALA A 30 16.90 3.42 6.93
CA ALA A 30 18.16 2.84 6.49
C ALA A 30 18.72 3.56 5.26
N ARG A 31 20.01 3.36 5.00
CA ARG A 31 20.65 3.80 3.76
C ARG A 31 20.01 3.12 2.56
N ILE A 32 20.02 3.80 1.42
CA ILE A 32 19.33 3.30 0.22
C ILE A 32 19.89 1.95 -0.24
N GLU A 33 21.19 1.73 -0.14
CA GLU A 33 21.82 0.46 -0.53
C GLU A 33 21.30 -0.73 0.31
N VAL A 34 21.02 -0.50 1.59
CA VAL A 34 20.44 -1.51 2.48
C VAL A 34 18.98 -1.79 2.11
N LYS A 35 18.21 -0.76 1.79
CA LYS A 35 16.80 -0.90 1.36
C LYS A 35 16.71 -1.66 0.03
N ILE A 36 17.59 -1.35 -0.94
CA ILE A 36 17.68 -2.04 -2.23
C ILE A 36 17.99 -3.51 -2.00
N ALA A 37 19.01 -3.82 -1.19
CA ALA A 37 19.38 -5.20 -0.89
C ALA A 37 18.23 -5.98 -0.23
N GLU A 38 17.55 -5.39 0.76
CA GLU A 38 16.39 -6.00 1.42
C GLU A 38 15.25 -6.29 0.43
N THR A 39 14.96 -5.34 -0.47
CA THR A 39 13.91 -5.47 -1.47
C THR A 39 14.24 -6.56 -2.50
N SER A 40 15.45 -6.54 -3.05
CA SER A 40 15.90 -7.54 -4.03
C SER A 40 15.90 -8.95 -3.44
N LEU A 41 16.34 -9.10 -2.18
CA LEU A 41 16.31 -10.40 -1.48
C LEU A 41 14.87 -10.87 -1.24
N ALA A 42 13.96 -9.98 -0.83
CA ALA A 42 12.56 -10.35 -0.63
C ALA A 42 11.91 -10.84 -1.94
N VAL A 43 12.22 -10.20 -3.07
CA VAL A 43 11.77 -10.65 -4.40
C VAL A 43 12.37 -12.01 -4.76
N ALA A 44 13.68 -12.19 -4.55
CA ALA A 44 14.37 -13.45 -4.81
C ALA A 44 13.85 -14.60 -3.93
N ASP A 45 13.39 -14.29 -2.71
CA ASP A 45 12.77 -15.22 -1.77
C ASP A 45 11.29 -15.54 -2.10
N GLY A 46 10.75 -15.01 -3.20
CA GLY A 46 9.43 -15.36 -3.71
C GLY A 46 8.31 -14.39 -3.33
N ALA A 47 8.63 -13.18 -2.84
CA ALA A 47 7.62 -12.13 -2.71
C ALA A 47 7.08 -11.74 -4.10
N THR A 48 5.76 -11.77 -4.28
CA THR A 48 5.09 -11.39 -5.53
C THR A 48 4.58 -9.95 -5.51
N GLU A 49 4.59 -9.30 -4.34
CA GLU A 49 4.27 -7.89 -4.14
C GLU A 49 5.16 -7.29 -3.05
N ILE A 50 5.61 -6.06 -3.20
CA ILE A 50 6.44 -5.37 -2.21
C ILE A 50 5.73 -4.13 -1.68
N ASP A 51 5.65 -4.00 -0.35
CA ASP A 51 5.14 -2.80 0.34
C ASP A 51 6.33 -2.05 0.97
N ILE A 52 6.69 -0.87 0.47
CA ILE A 52 7.72 0.01 1.06
C ILE A 52 7.09 1.19 1.77
N VAL A 53 7.83 1.84 2.66
CA VAL A 53 7.44 3.15 3.23
C VAL A 53 8.23 4.25 2.53
N MET A 54 7.55 5.30 2.08
CA MET A 54 8.26 6.48 1.60
C MET A 54 9.15 7.06 2.71
N PRO A 55 10.29 7.69 2.41
CA PRO A 55 11.12 8.33 3.43
C PRO A 55 10.44 9.60 3.98
N VAL A 56 9.54 9.40 4.96
CA VAL A 56 8.69 10.47 5.56
C VAL A 56 9.53 11.64 6.06
N GLY A 57 10.71 11.37 6.63
CA GLY A 57 11.62 12.40 7.09
C GLY A 57 12.07 13.34 5.97
N LYS A 58 12.45 12.80 4.82
CA LYS A 58 12.82 13.58 3.62
C LYS A 58 11.65 14.44 3.16
N PHE A 59 10.46 13.86 3.04
CA PHE A 59 9.25 14.59 2.64
C PHE A 59 8.97 15.77 3.57
N LEU A 60 8.97 15.55 4.88
CA LEU A 60 8.64 16.58 5.88
C LEU A 60 9.72 17.68 5.98
N SER A 61 10.97 17.38 5.63
CA SER A 61 12.04 18.38 5.53
C SER A 61 12.08 19.14 4.21
N GLY A 62 11.21 18.76 3.24
CA GLY A 62 11.14 19.39 1.92
C GLY A 62 12.09 18.78 0.87
N ASP A 63 12.82 17.71 1.22
CA ASP A 63 13.67 16.95 0.29
C ASP A 63 12.79 16.00 -0.55
N TYR A 64 12.02 16.58 -1.47
CA TYR A 64 11.12 15.82 -2.33
C TYR A 64 11.88 15.03 -3.40
N GLU A 65 12.97 15.57 -3.93
CA GLU A 65 13.83 14.92 -4.90
C GLU A 65 14.43 13.63 -4.31
N GLY A 66 15.09 13.73 -3.16
CA GLY A 66 15.65 12.56 -2.50
C GLY A 66 14.60 11.52 -2.07
N MET A 67 13.35 11.95 -1.79
CA MET A 67 12.25 11.01 -1.57
C MET A 67 11.87 10.26 -2.85
N CYS A 68 11.76 10.98 -3.97
CA CYS A 68 11.42 10.39 -5.27
C CYS A 68 12.51 9.43 -5.75
N ASP A 69 13.78 9.79 -5.59
CA ASP A 69 14.93 8.95 -5.93
C ASP A 69 14.89 7.62 -5.15
N ASP A 70 14.69 7.68 -3.83
CA ASP A 70 14.58 6.46 -3.00
C ASP A 70 13.44 5.54 -3.49
N ILE A 71 12.28 6.11 -3.86
CA ILE A 71 11.14 5.32 -4.37
C ILE A 71 11.47 4.70 -5.72
N ALA A 72 12.08 5.45 -6.64
CA ALA A 72 12.47 4.98 -7.97
C ALA A 72 13.51 3.85 -7.90
N GLU A 73 14.53 3.98 -7.04
CA GLU A 73 15.52 2.95 -6.79
C GLU A 73 14.91 1.66 -6.25
N LEU A 74 13.96 1.77 -5.31
CA LEU A 74 13.25 0.62 -4.78
C LEU A 74 12.29 -0.01 -5.81
N LYS A 75 11.67 0.80 -6.69
CA LYS A 75 10.90 0.27 -7.82
C LYS A 75 11.79 -0.52 -8.78
N ALA A 76 12.97 -0.01 -9.09
CA ALA A 76 13.94 -0.73 -9.91
C ALA A 76 14.36 -2.06 -9.26
N ALA A 77 14.54 -2.08 -7.93
CA ALA A 77 14.87 -3.29 -7.18
C ALA A 77 13.75 -4.36 -7.18
N CYS A 78 12.48 -3.96 -7.34
CA CYS A 78 11.35 -4.88 -7.51
C CYS A 78 11.34 -5.57 -8.88
N GLY A 79 12.00 -4.99 -9.88
CA GLY A 79 11.95 -5.47 -11.27
C GLY A 79 10.63 -5.15 -11.97
N GLU A 80 10.45 -5.73 -13.17
CA GLU A 80 9.30 -5.41 -14.03
C GLU A 80 8.00 -6.10 -13.62
N THR A 81 8.09 -7.26 -12.97
CA THR A 81 6.94 -8.14 -12.71
C THR A 81 6.35 -8.01 -11.31
N VAL A 82 7.10 -7.47 -10.35
CA VAL A 82 6.66 -7.36 -8.96
C VAL A 82 6.12 -5.94 -8.69
N PRO A 83 4.81 -5.79 -8.46
CA PRO A 83 4.25 -4.48 -8.16
C PRO A 83 4.70 -3.97 -6.79
N MET A 84 5.01 -2.67 -6.75
CA MET A 84 5.43 -1.96 -5.55
C MET A 84 4.30 -1.08 -5.01
N LYS A 85 4.01 -1.24 -3.71
CA LYS A 85 3.06 -0.36 -3.00
C LYS A 85 3.84 0.59 -2.10
N VAL A 86 3.59 1.88 -2.26
CA VAL A 86 4.23 2.92 -1.45
C VAL A 86 3.31 3.34 -0.32
N ILE A 87 3.74 3.10 0.91
CA ILE A 87 3.06 3.54 2.13
C ILE A 87 3.41 5.00 2.38
N LEU A 88 2.40 5.86 2.38
CA LEU A 88 2.57 7.30 2.58
C LEU A 88 2.70 7.68 4.05
N GLU A 89 2.23 6.83 4.97
CA GLU A 89 2.11 7.10 6.42
C GLU A 89 1.30 8.37 6.69
N THR A 90 0.06 8.38 6.23
CA THR A 90 -0.83 9.56 6.19
C THR A 90 -1.00 10.25 7.53
N GLY A 91 -0.94 9.49 8.64
CA GLY A 91 -0.98 10.06 9.99
C GLY A 91 0.19 11.00 10.30
N ALA A 92 1.38 10.72 9.75
CA ALA A 92 2.55 11.59 9.91
C ALA A 92 2.46 12.84 9.02
N LEU A 93 1.78 12.76 7.88
CA LEU A 93 1.61 13.88 6.94
C LEU A 93 0.62 14.94 7.40
N LYS A 94 -0.35 14.58 8.22
CA LYS A 94 -1.32 15.43 8.96
C LYS A 94 -2.30 16.22 8.10
N THR A 95 -1.95 16.71 6.92
CA THR A 95 -2.81 17.59 6.12
C THR A 95 -3.16 16.97 4.78
N ALA A 96 -4.35 17.29 4.25
CA ALA A 96 -4.79 16.87 2.92
C ALA A 96 -3.79 17.30 1.83
N THR A 97 -3.21 18.50 1.95
CA THR A 97 -2.21 19.00 1.01
C THR A 97 -0.95 18.14 0.98
N ASN A 98 -0.43 17.74 2.16
CA ASN A 98 0.75 16.88 2.23
C ASN A 98 0.42 15.46 1.72
N ILE A 99 -0.74 14.93 2.08
CA ILE A 99 -1.18 13.60 1.62
C ILE A 99 -1.29 13.58 0.09
N LYS A 100 -1.95 14.58 -0.51
CA LYS A 100 -2.07 14.70 -1.97
C LYS A 100 -0.70 14.83 -2.64
N LYS A 101 0.15 15.72 -2.13
CA LYS A 101 1.51 15.92 -2.67
C LYS A 101 2.32 14.62 -2.61
N ALA A 102 2.36 13.96 -1.47
CA ALA A 102 3.07 12.69 -1.31
C ALA A 102 2.52 11.59 -2.23
N ALA A 103 1.19 11.52 -2.39
CA ALA A 103 0.55 10.57 -3.30
C ALA A 103 1.01 10.78 -4.76
N LEU A 104 0.94 12.01 -5.25
CA LEU A 104 1.36 12.35 -6.62
C LEU A 104 2.86 12.05 -6.82
N LEU A 105 3.72 12.53 -5.92
CA LEU A 105 5.16 12.26 -6.02
C LEU A 105 5.47 10.76 -6.03
N ALA A 106 4.83 9.97 -5.17
CA ALA A 106 5.02 8.51 -5.14
C ALA A 106 4.60 7.85 -6.46
N MET A 107 3.46 8.26 -7.03
CA MET A 107 2.98 7.72 -8.31
C MET A 107 3.90 8.09 -9.48
N TYR A 108 4.36 9.34 -9.55
CA TYR A 108 5.33 9.77 -10.56
C TYR A 108 6.71 9.11 -10.40
N SER A 109 7.03 8.61 -9.20
CA SER A 109 8.27 7.86 -8.93
C SER A 109 8.15 6.35 -9.18
N GLY A 110 7.02 5.88 -9.73
CA GLY A 110 6.85 4.49 -10.15
C GLY A 110 6.08 3.60 -9.19
N ALA A 111 5.34 4.14 -8.22
CA ALA A 111 4.45 3.34 -7.39
C ALA A 111 3.33 2.71 -8.23
N ASP A 112 3.14 1.39 -8.13
CA ASP A 112 2.00 0.69 -8.73
C ASP A 112 0.74 0.80 -7.86
N TYR A 113 0.93 1.00 -6.56
CA TYR A 113 -0.11 1.28 -5.58
C TYR A 113 0.35 2.35 -4.61
N ILE A 114 -0.61 3.09 -4.06
CA ILE A 114 -0.39 3.87 -2.85
C ILE A 114 -1.19 3.29 -1.68
N LYS A 115 -0.56 3.24 -0.51
CA LYS A 115 -1.11 2.68 0.72
C LYS A 115 -1.11 3.73 1.82
N THR A 116 -2.15 3.76 2.65
CA THR A 116 -2.27 4.81 3.68
C THR A 116 -1.19 4.73 4.75
N SER A 117 -0.98 3.57 5.36
CA SER A 117 -0.28 3.48 6.64
C SER A 117 0.46 2.16 6.84
N THR A 118 1.47 2.19 7.70
CA THR A 118 2.19 0.99 8.18
C THR A 118 1.37 0.20 9.19
N GLY A 119 0.43 0.86 9.90
CA GLY A 119 -0.24 0.34 11.08
C GLY A 119 0.61 0.44 12.38
N LYS A 120 1.81 1.00 12.29
CA LYS A 120 2.72 1.21 13.44
C LYS A 120 2.70 2.66 13.95
N PHE A 121 2.12 3.58 13.19
CA PHE A 121 1.92 4.98 13.54
C PHE A 121 0.42 5.32 13.55
N GLN A 122 0.00 6.21 14.46
CA GLN A 122 -1.40 6.64 14.59
C GLN A 122 -1.55 8.13 14.24
N PRO A 123 -2.69 8.53 13.65
CA PRO A 123 -3.76 7.67 13.14
C PRO A 123 -3.29 6.86 11.93
N ALA A 124 -3.85 5.64 11.78
CA ALA A 124 -3.59 4.80 10.61
C ALA A 124 -4.48 5.22 9.42
N ALA A 125 -5.22 4.31 8.78
CA ALA A 125 -6.16 4.69 7.72
C ALA A 125 -7.30 5.53 8.28
N THR A 126 -7.63 6.63 7.59
CA THR A 126 -8.84 7.43 7.84
C THR A 126 -9.62 7.63 6.55
N PRO A 127 -10.96 7.79 6.61
CA PRO A 127 -11.77 8.05 5.42
C PRO A 127 -11.34 9.33 4.68
N GLU A 128 -10.93 10.37 5.41
CA GLU A 128 -10.46 11.63 4.84
C GLU A 128 -9.17 11.45 4.04
N ALA A 129 -8.20 10.73 4.61
CA ALA A 129 -6.95 10.42 3.92
C ALA A 129 -7.21 9.56 2.68
N ALA A 130 -8.07 8.55 2.79
CA ALA A 130 -8.47 7.70 1.68
C ALA A 130 -9.12 8.49 0.54
N TYR A 131 -10.02 9.41 0.87
CA TYR A 131 -10.66 10.28 -0.11
C TYR A 131 -9.64 11.14 -0.87
N VAL A 132 -8.72 11.79 -0.14
CA VAL A 132 -7.66 12.61 -0.75
C VAL A 132 -6.74 11.78 -1.64
N MET A 133 -6.38 10.57 -1.21
CA MET A 133 -5.55 9.67 -2.01
C MET A 133 -6.27 9.19 -3.26
N CYS A 134 -7.55 8.84 -3.17
CA CYS A 134 -8.35 8.48 -4.34
C CYS A 134 -8.49 9.64 -5.32
N GLN A 135 -8.65 10.88 -4.84
CA GLN A 135 -8.64 12.06 -5.73
C GLN A 135 -7.28 12.24 -6.42
N ALA A 136 -6.17 12.01 -5.73
CA ALA A 136 -4.84 12.06 -6.34
C ALA A 136 -4.65 10.97 -7.40
N ILE A 137 -5.12 9.75 -7.14
CA ILE A 137 -5.12 8.65 -8.13
C ILE A 137 -5.93 9.02 -9.37
N LYS A 138 -7.12 9.60 -9.16
CA LYS A 138 -7.97 10.03 -10.29
C LYS A 138 -7.27 11.09 -11.13
N GLU A 139 -6.71 12.11 -10.51
CA GLU A 139 -5.97 13.18 -11.20
C GLU A 139 -4.79 12.62 -12.00
N TYR A 140 -3.99 11.75 -11.38
CA TYR A 140 -2.87 11.09 -12.04
C TYR A 140 -3.34 10.24 -13.24
N TYR A 141 -4.43 9.49 -13.08
CA TYR A 141 -5.00 8.69 -14.15
C TYR A 141 -5.55 9.56 -15.30
N ASP A 142 -6.25 10.63 -14.97
CA ASP A 142 -6.80 11.57 -15.97
C ASP A 142 -5.69 12.25 -16.80
N GLU A 143 -4.49 12.46 -16.18
CA GLU A 143 -3.34 13.07 -16.84
C GLU A 143 -2.49 12.07 -17.64
N THR A 144 -2.23 10.88 -17.07
CA THR A 144 -1.25 9.93 -17.63
C THR A 144 -1.87 8.72 -18.32
N GLY A 145 -3.13 8.40 -18.05
CA GLY A 145 -3.78 7.15 -18.45
C GLY A 145 -3.31 5.91 -17.66
N ILE A 146 -2.39 6.07 -16.70
CA ILE A 146 -1.84 4.96 -15.91
C ILE A 146 -2.72 4.69 -14.70
N GLN A 147 -3.22 3.46 -14.56
CA GLN A 147 -4.06 3.06 -13.44
C GLN A 147 -3.20 2.63 -12.25
N ILE A 148 -3.40 3.27 -11.11
CA ILE A 148 -2.70 3.00 -9.84
C ILE A 148 -3.66 2.35 -8.86
N GLY A 149 -3.19 1.34 -8.13
CA GLY A 149 -3.97 0.67 -7.09
C GLY A 149 -4.03 1.46 -5.79
N PHE A 150 -5.07 1.20 -4.99
CA PHE A 150 -5.27 1.81 -3.67
C PHE A 150 -5.39 0.75 -2.57
N LYS A 151 -4.67 0.97 -1.45
CA LYS A 151 -4.70 0.07 -0.28
C LYS A 151 -4.80 0.86 1.03
N PRO A 152 -6.01 1.14 1.55
CA PRO A 152 -6.14 1.60 2.93
C PRO A 152 -5.72 0.47 3.89
N ALA A 153 -4.98 0.81 4.94
CA ALA A 153 -4.44 -0.17 5.87
C ALA A 153 -4.31 0.38 7.29
N GLY A 154 -4.57 -0.49 8.27
CA GLY A 154 -4.50 -0.18 9.69
C GLY A 154 -5.80 0.44 10.23
N GLY A 155 -6.33 -0.16 11.30
CA GLY A 155 -7.56 0.31 11.94
C GLY A 155 -8.86 -0.14 11.27
N ILE A 156 -8.82 -0.94 10.21
CA ILE A 156 -10.00 -1.47 9.51
C ILE A 156 -10.44 -2.75 10.22
N ASN A 157 -11.38 -2.63 11.14
CA ASN A 157 -11.74 -3.69 12.09
C ASN A 157 -13.21 -4.09 12.06
N SER A 158 -14.01 -3.53 11.16
CA SER A 158 -15.43 -3.84 11.03
C SER A 158 -15.87 -3.93 9.57
N VAL A 159 -16.99 -4.58 9.34
CA VAL A 159 -17.66 -4.62 8.02
C VAL A 159 -17.99 -3.19 7.56
N MET A 160 -18.41 -2.33 8.48
CA MET A 160 -18.73 -0.93 8.18
C MET A 160 -17.50 -0.15 7.72
N ASP A 161 -16.33 -0.37 8.35
CA ASP A 161 -15.07 0.25 7.88
C ASP A 161 -14.79 -0.15 6.42
N ALA A 162 -14.95 -1.44 6.09
CA ALA A 162 -14.75 -1.92 4.73
C ALA A 162 -15.73 -1.26 3.73
N ILE A 163 -17.00 -1.11 4.11
CA ILE A 163 -18.01 -0.45 3.29
C ILE A 163 -17.66 1.01 3.05
N ILE A 164 -17.16 1.73 4.06
CA ILE A 164 -16.72 3.13 3.92
C ILE A 164 -15.62 3.26 2.86
N TYR A 165 -14.55 2.47 2.96
CA TYR A 165 -13.46 2.53 1.98
C TYR A 165 -13.89 2.05 0.59
N TYR A 166 -14.72 1.01 0.50
CA TYR A 166 -15.31 0.57 -0.75
C TYR A 166 -16.12 1.69 -1.42
N THR A 167 -16.96 2.39 -0.64
CA THR A 167 -17.78 3.49 -1.11
C THR A 167 -16.91 4.66 -1.63
N ILE A 168 -15.85 5.03 -0.90
CA ILE A 168 -14.93 6.07 -1.34
C ILE A 168 -14.30 5.71 -2.70
N VAL A 169 -13.81 4.48 -2.85
CA VAL A 169 -13.22 4.03 -4.12
C VAL A 169 -14.26 4.05 -5.23
N LYS A 170 -15.47 3.55 -4.98
CA LYS A 170 -16.57 3.54 -5.96
C LYS A 170 -16.93 4.93 -6.44
N GLU A 171 -17.15 5.85 -5.51
CA GLU A 171 -17.62 7.22 -5.84
C GLU A 171 -16.53 8.10 -6.47
N VAL A 172 -15.27 7.91 -6.09
CA VAL A 172 -14.17 8.77 -6.60
C VAL A 172 -13.51 8.18 -7.85
N LEU A 173 -13.22 6.87 -7.84
CA LEU A 173 -12.45 6.21 -8.90
C LEU A 173 -13.34 5.43 -9.88
N GLY A 174 -14.53 5.01 -9.44
CA GLY A 174 -15.46 4.24 -10.24
C GLY A 174 -15.24 2.73 -10.14
N GLU A 175 -16.21 1.98 -10.73
CA GLU A 175 -16.29 0.53 -10.60
C GLU A 175 -15.08 -0.23 -11.16
N LYS A 176 -14.37 0.34 -12.12
CA LYS A 176 -13.17 -0.28 -12.72
C LYS A 176 -12.02 -0.48 -11.71
N TRP A 177 -12.03 0.23 -10.58
CA TRP A 177 -11.09 0.00 -9.48
C TRP A 177 -11.54 -1.06 -8.48
N LEU A 178 -12.83 -1.43 -8.48
CA LEU A 178 -13.39 -2.38 -7.50
C LEU A 178 -13.06 -3.84 -7.87
N THR A 179 -11.80 -4.12 -8.06
CA THR A 179 -11.27 -5.46 -8.32
C THR A 179 -10.11 -5.75 -7.37
N ASN A 180 -9.81 -7.02 -7.13
CA ASN A 180 -8.65 -7.41 -6.32
C ASN A 180 -7.31 -6.95 -6.91
N LYS A 181 -7.28 -6.57 -8.18
CA LYS A 181 -6.10 -6.01 -8.84
C LYS A 181 -5.84 -4.55 -8.45
N TRP A 182 -6.89 -3.76 -8.11
CA TRP A 182 -6.73 -2.32 -7.94
C TRP A 182 -7.15 -1.80 -6.57
N PHE A 183 -7.94 -2.59 -5.82
CA PHE A 183 -8.38 -2.21 -4.49
C PHE A 183 -8.14 -3.34 -3.48
N ARG A 184 -7.38 -3.03 -2.45
CA ARG A 184 -7.03 -3.96 -1.36
C ARG A 184 -7.32 -3.32 -0.02
N LEU A 185 -7.74 -4.11 0.95
CA LEU A 185 -7.90 -3.71 2.35
C LEU A 185 -6.79 -4.35 3.18
N GLY A 186 -5.92 -3.52 3.77
CA GLY A 186 -4.85 -3.98 4.64
C GLY A 186 -5.35 -4.22 6.07
N THR A 187 -5.63 -5.47 6.39
CA THR A 187 -6.28 -5.87 7.64
C THR A 187 -5.80 -7.26 8.10
N SER A 188 -6.07 -7.63 9.34
CA SER A 188 -5.71 -8.96 9.87
C SER A 188 -6.92 -9.89 10.03
N ARG A 189 -8.10 -9.38 10.41
CA ARG A 189 -9.26 -10.22 10.78
C ARG A 189 -10.52 -9.96 9.95
N LEU A 190 -10.49 -8.98 9.10
CA LEU A 190 -11.67 -8.51 8.37
C LEU A 190 -12.29 -9.60 7.49
N ALA A 191 -11.49 -10.48 6.90
CA ALA A 191 -12.00 -11.56 6.05
C ALA A 191 -12.96 -12.48 6.80
N ASN A 192 -12.62 -12.87 8.05
CA ASN A 192 -13.53 -13.65 8.90
C ASN A 192 -14.84 -12.89 9.19
N MET A 193 -14.76 -11.59 9.44
CA MET A 193 -15.93 -10.76 9.75
C MET A 193 -16.85 -10.60 8.52
N LEU A 194 -16.28 -10.34 7.35
CA LEU A 194 -17.03 -10.25 6.10
C LEU A 194 -17.71 -11.58 5.75
N LEU A 195 -17.01 -12.69 5.89
CA LEU A 195 -17.57 -14.02 5.66
C LEU A 195 -18.67 -14.34 6.67
N SER A 196 -18.50 -13.98 7.93
CA SER A 196 -19.54 -14.17 8.96
C SER A 196 -20.81 -13.40 8.63
N GLU A 197 -20.70 -12.17 8.19
CA GLU A 197 -21.84 -11.34 7.78
C GLU A 197 -22.54 -11.94 6.55
N ILE A 198 -21.79 -12.36 5.54
CA ILE A 198 -22.35 -12.96 4.31
C ILE A 198 -23.07 -14.28 4.60
N LYS A 199 -22.51 -15.09 5.50
CA LYS A 199 -23.06 -16.42 5.82
C LYS A 199 -24.13 -16.40 6.90
N GLY A 200 -24.25 -15.32 7.68
CA GLY A 200 -25.14 -15.23 8.83
C GLY A 200 -24.74 -16.13 10.01
N GLU A 201 -23.48 -16.56 10.06
CA GLU A 201 -22.92 -17.42 11.10
C GLU A 201 -21.49 -16.99 11.47
N GLN A 202 -21.06 -17.29 12.69
CA GLN A 202 -19.69 -16.92 13.11
C GLN A 202 -18.65 -17.80 12.41
N ILE A 203 -17.81 -17.17 11.60
CA ILE A 203 -16.67 -17.79 10.92
C ILE A 203 -15.36 -17.32 11.56
N LYS A 204 -14.47 -18.28 11.83
CA LYS A 204 -13.15 -18.02 12.40
C LYS A 204 -12.15 -19.04 11.85
N PHE A 205 -11.45 -18.68 10.79
CA PHE A 205 -10.39 -19.51 10.21
C PHE A 205 -9.01 -19.25 10.85
N PHE A 206 -8.78 -18.06 11.39
CA PHE A 206 -7.52 -17.65 12.03
C PHE A 206 -7.77 -16.58 13.13
#